data_e30af67edd1b1e86594a1d5e7e3c8781
#
_entry.id   e30af67edd1b1e86594a1d5e7e3c8781
#
_cell.length_a   1.000
_cell.length_b   1.000
_cell.length_c   1.000
_cell.angle_alpha   90.00
_cell.angle_beta   90.00
_cell.angle_gamma   90.00
#
_symmetry.space_group_name_H-M   'P 1'
#
loop_
_entity.id
_entity.type
_entity.pdbx_description
1 polymer ?
#
loop_
_entity_poly.entity_id
_entity_poly.type
_entity_poly.pdbx_seq_one_letter_code
_entity_poly.pdbx_strand_id
1 'polypeptide(L)'
;MNYISRNLEKIVLEVTKEYPVVLVTGPRQIGKTTMLQKLMEGTDRSYVSLDDLNERNLAKTDPELFLQLHKPPVLIDEVQYAPELFTYIKFHVDKNHNPGDFWL
;
A
#
# COMPACT_ATOMS: atom_id res chain seq x y z
N MET A 1 19.38 -12.78 -2.32
CA MET A 1 18.73 -12.38 -2.54
C MET A 1 18.55 -11.17 -2.56
N ASN A 2 18.90 -10.59 -2.30
CA ASN A 2 18.94 -9.40 -2.08
C ASN A 2 19.15 -8.50 -3.17
N TYR A 3 19.66 -8.93 -4.31
CA TYR A 3 19.98 -8.12 -5.44
C TYR A 3 18.74 -7.57 -6.10
N ILE A 4 17.73 -8.45 -6.28
CA ILE A 4 16.45 -8.03 -6.85
C ILE A 4 15.74 -7.09 -5.89
N SER A 5 15.80 -7.36 -4.59
CA SER A 5 15.18 -6.52 -3.58
C SER A 5 15.77 -5.12 -3.58
N ARG A 6 17.08 -5.02 -3.77
CA ARG A 6 17.76 -3.74 -3.76
C ARG A 6 17.33 -2.85 -4.91
N ASN A 7 17.18 -3.42 -6.10
CA ASN A 7 16.68 -2.69 -7.24
C ASN A 7 15.26 -2.22 -7.03
N LEU A 8 14.43 -3.10 -6.49
CA LEU A 8 13.03 -2.78 -6.25
C LEU A 8 12.89 -1.69 -5.20
N GLU A 9 13.71 -1.73 -4.14
CA GLU A 9 13.72 -0.66 -3.13
C GLU A 9 13.97 0.69 -3.76
N LYS A 10 14.97 0.76 -4.64
CA LYS A 10 15.33 2.00 -5.30
C LYS A 10 14.18 2.53 -6.15
N ILE A 11 13.55 1.63 -6.90
CA ILE A 11 12.43 2.00 -7.75
C ILE A 11 11.27 2.52 -6.92
N VAL A 12 10.92 1.83 -5.83
CA VAL A 12 9.82 2.26 -4.96
C VAL A 12 10.10 3.64 -4.39
N LEU A 13 11.32 3.89 -3.91
CA LEU A 13 11.65 5.18 -3.33
C LEU A 13 11.59 6.32 -4.35
N GLU A 14 11.92 6.03 -5.60
CA GLU A 14 11.85 7.04 -6.65
C GLU A 14 10.41 7.31 -7.07
N VAL A 15 9.63 6.25 -7.27
CA VAL A 15 8.26 6.37 -7.74
C VAL A 15 7.36 7.03 -6.69
N THR A 16 7.59 6.74 -5.42
CA THR A 16 6.77 7.28 -4.35
C THR A 16 6.89 8.80 -4.21
N LYS A 17 7.93 9.38 -4.77
CA LYS A 17 8.10 10.85 -4.74
C LYS A 17 7.24 11.56 -5.77
N GLU A 18 6.76 10.84 -6.77
CA GLU A 18 6.04 11.45 -7.89
C GLU A 18 4.60 11.00 -8.03
N TYR A 19 4.28 9.79 -7.59
CA TYR A 19 2.96 9.21 -7.82
C TYR A 19 2.25 8.93 -6.51
N PRO A 20 0.94 9.22 -6.44
CA PRO A 20 0.18 8.99 -5.19
C PRO A 20 -0.02 7.53 -4.86
N VAL A 21 -0.01 6.64 -5.87
CA VAL A 21 -0.19 5.22 -5.66
C VAL A 21 1.00 4.46 -6.23
N VAL A 22 1.62 3.60 -5.43
CA VAL A 22 2.67 2.72 -5.87
C VAL A 22 2.19 1.29 -5.65
N LEU A 23 2.05 0.55 -6.75
CA LEU A 23 1.61 -0.84 -6.70
C LEU A 23 2.82 -1.73 -6.90
N VAL A 24 3.11 -2.57 -5.91
CA VAL A 24 4.22 -3.51 -5.98
C VAL A 24 3.64 -4.91 -6.11
N THR A 25 3.91 -5.55 -7.23
CA THR A 25 3.41 -6.90 -7.50
C THR A 25 4.58 -7.87 -7.59
N GLY A 26 4.27 -9.14 -7.48
CA GLY A 26 5.28 -10.19 -7.61
C GLY A 26 4.95 -11.36 -6.70
N PRO A 27 5.72 -12.45 -6.83
CA PRO A 27 5.49 -13.62 -6.00
C PRO A 27 5.85 -13.31 -4.55
N ARG A 28 5.13 -13.97 -3.64
CA ARG A 28 5.36 -13.76 -2.21
C ARG A 28 6.77 -14.10 -1.78
N GLN A 29 7.40 -15.03 -2.50
CA GLN A 29 8.71 -15.53 -2.14
C GLN A 29 9.83 -14.49 -2.26
N ILE A 30 9.59 -13.37 -2.91
CA ILE A 30 10.64 -12.38 -3.07
C ILE A 30 10.79 -11.44 -1.85
N GLY A 31 10.00 -11.65 -0.81
CA GLY A 31 10.11 -10.82 0.39
C GLY A 31 9.60 -9.40 0.21
N LYS A 32 8.61 -9.22 -0.63
CA LYS A 32 8.07 -7.91 -0.96
C LYS A 32 7.56 -7.17 0.27
N THR A 33 6.76 -7.84 1.10
CA THR A 33 6.20 -7.22 2.29
C THR A 33 7.30 -6.78 3.27
N THR A 34 8.28 -7.65 3.48
CA THR A 34 9.40 -7.35 4.37
C THR A 34 10.17 -6.12 3.87
N MET A 35 10.40 -6.07 2.58
CA MET A 35 11.10 -4.93 1.97
C MET A 35 10.32 -3.64 2.18
N LEU A 36 9.02 -3.66 1.91
CA LEU A 36 8.20 -2.46 2.04
C LEU A 36 8.09 -2.01 3.49
N GLN A 37 7.97 -2.95 4.43
CA GLN A 37 7.94 -2.61 5.84
C GLN A 37 9.25 -1.98 6.29
N LYS A 38 10.36 -2.46 5.76
CA LYS A 38 11.65 -1.89 6.08
C LYS A 38 11.78 -0.46 5.55
N LEU A 39 11.29 -0.22 4.34
CA LEU A 39 11.36 1.11 3.74
C LEU A 39 10.51 2.12 4.48
N MET A 40 9.46 1.68 5.17
CA MET A 40 8.59 2.62 5.89
C MET A 40 9.05 2.91 7.31
N GLU A 41 10.09 2.24 7.79
CA GLU A 41 10.62 2.50 9.13
C GLU A 41 11.05 3.96 9.25
N GLY A 42 10.72 4.58 10.38
CA GLY A 42 11.05 5.98 10.61
C GLY A 42 10.14 6.97 9.92
N THR A 43 9.15 6.49 9.19
CA THR A 43 8.17 7.35 8.53
C THR A 43 6.85 7.31 9.30
N ASP A 44 5.91 8.15 8.91
CA ASP A 44 4.58 8.14 9.52
C ASP A 44 3.60 7.23 8.78
N ARG A 45 4.09 6.43 7.81
CA ARG A 45 3.25 5.51 7.07
C ARG A 45 2.79 4.37 7.97
N SER A 46 1.49 4.08 7.92
CA SER A 46 0.94 2.96 8.66
C SER A 46 0.88 1.71 7.79
N TYR A 47 0.64 0.58 8.41
CA TYR A 47 0.59 -0.71 7.72
C TYR A 47 -0.69 -1.44 8.10
N VAL A 48 -1.36 -2.02 7.10
CA VAL A 48 -2.48 -2.91 7.33
C VAL A 48 -2.43 -4.02 6.30
N SER A 49 -2.80 -5.23 6.71
CA SER A 49 -2.83 -6.38 5.80
C SER A 49 -4.23 -6.93 5.68
N LEU A 50 -4.66 -7.21 4.47
CA LEU A 50 -5.94 -7.84 4.23
C LEU A 50 -5.88 -9.37 4.37
N ASP A 51 -4.73 -9.90 4.82
CA ASP A 51 -4.67 -11.26 5.33
C ASP A 51 -5.48 -11.36 6.63
N ASP A 52 -5.58 -10.27 7.39
CA ASP A 52 -6.44 -10.22 8.57
C ASP A 52 -7.89 -10.23 8.09
N LEU A 53 -8.65 -11.22 8.52
CA LEU A 53 -10.03 -11.39 8.04
C LEU A 53 -10.95 -10.26 8.45
N ASN A 54 -10.73 -9.66 9.61
CA ASN A 54 -11.53 -8.51 10.04
C ASN A 54 -11.26 -7.29 9.17
N GLU A 55 -10.00 -7.03 8.86
CA GLU A 55 -9.63 -5.91 7.99
C GLU A 55 -10.13 -6.14 6.58
N ARG A 56 -9.99 -7.37 6.08
CA ARG A 56 -10.48 -7.74 4.76
C ARG A 56 -11.98 -7.51 4.66
N ASN A 57 -12.72 -7.98 5.66
CA ASN A 57 -14.17 -7.84 5.67
C ASN A 57 -14.59 -6.37 5.69
N LEU A 58 -13.94 -5.56 6.51
CA LEU A 58 -14.23 -4.14 6.55
C LEU A 58 -13.93 -3.47 5.21
N ALA A 59 -12.81 -3.80 4.60
CA ALA A 59 -12.42 -3.22 3.31
C ALA A 59 -13.43 -3.55 2.22
N LYS A 60 -14.04 -4.73 2.28
CA LYS A 60 -15.02 -5.16 1.27
C LYS A 60 -16.40 -4.60 1.53
N THR A 61 -16.82 -4.52 2.79
CA THR A 61 -18.18 -4.10 3.11
C THR A 61 -18.31 -2.59 3.29
N ASP A 62 -17.24 -1.94 3.76
CA ASP A 62 -17.26 -0.48 3.96
C ASP A 62 -15.88 0.09 3.64
N PRO A 63 -15.52 0.16 2.35
CA PRO A 63 -14.19 0.65 1.96
C PRO A 63 -13.93 2.08 2.39
N GLU A 64 -14.95 2.92 2.43
CA GLU A 64 -14.78 4.29 2.86
C GLU A 64 -14.34 4.38 4.31
N LEU A 65 -15.00 3.62 5.19
CA LEU A 65 -14.62 3.58 6.59
C LEU A 65 -13.23 2.98 6.77
N PHE A 66 -12.91 1.93 6.00
CA PHE A 66 -11.59 1.33 6.05
C PHE A 66 -10.51 2.39 5.79
N LEU A 67 -10.69 3.21 4.75
CA LEU A 67 -9.72 4.24 4.43
C LEU A 67 -9.69 5.38 5.45
N GLN A 68 -10.79 5.62 6.15
CA GLN A 68 -10.82 6.60 7.23
C GLN A 68 -10.03 6.12 8.45
N LEU A 69 -10.07 4.81 8.72
CA LEU A 69 -9.33 4.23 9.83
C LEU A 69 -7.86 4.03 9.51
N HIS A 70 -7.53 3.82 8.25
CA HIS A 70 -6.15 3.61 7.79
C HIS A 70 -5.74 4.74 6.88
N LYS A 71 -5.57 5.93 7.45
CA LYS A 71 -5.30 7.14 6.68
C LYS A 71 -3.95 7.11 5.99
N PRO A 72 -3.84 7.70 4.80
CA PRO A 72 -2.54 7.80 4.14
C PRO A 72 -1.60 8.71 4.93
N PRO A 73 -0.30 8.50 4.81
CA PRO A 73 0.32 7.49 3.97
C PRO A 73 0.16 6.10 4.59
N VAL A 74 -0.16 5.13 3.76
CA VAL A 74 -0.46 3.78 4.25
C VAL A 74 0.04 2.72 3.27
N LEU A 75 0.51 1.60 3.81
CA LEU A 75 0.80 0.39 3.04
C LEU A 75 -0.34 -0.59 3.29
N ILE A 76 -1.10 -0.91 2.24
CA ILE A 76 -2.17 -1.89 2.30
C ILE A 76 -1.68 -3.16 1.61
N ASP A 77 -1.36 -4.17 2.42
CA ASP A 77 -0.83 -5.42 1.91
C ASP A 77 -1.97 -6.36 1.50
N GLU A 78 -1.73 -7.17 0.48
CA GLU A 78 -2.70 -8.13 -0.04
C GLU A 78 -3.98 -7.44 -0.51
N VAL A 79 -3.82 -6.32 -1.18
CA VAL A 79 -4.95 -5.47 -1.59
C VAL A 79 -5.89 -6.17 -2.58
N GLN A 80 -5.42 -7.22 -3.25
CA GLN A 80 -6.25 -7.95 -4.21
C GLN A 80 -7.46 -8.62 -3.56
N TYR A 81 -7.44 -8.80 -2.24
CA TYR A 81 -8.59 -9.37 -1.54
C TYR A 81 -9.78 -8.41 -1.45
N ALA A 82 -9.57 -7.13 -1.72
CA ALA A 82 -10.66 -6.15 -1.66
C ALA A 82 -10.54 -5.16 -2.81
N PRO A 83 -10.85 -5.59 -4.04
CA PRO A 83 -10.79 -4.68 -5.20
C PRO A 83 -11.72 -3.48 -5.06
N GLU A 84 -12.71 -3.57 -4.20
CA GLU A 84 -13.60 -2.45 -3.91
C GLU A 84 -12.84 -1.21 -3.43
N LEU A 85 -11.67 -1.40 -2.82
CA LEU A 85 -10.87 -0.28 -2.34
C LEU A 85 -10.36 0.61 -3.46
N PHE A 86 -10.13 0.05 -4.65
CA PHE A 86 -9.51 0.83 -5.72
C PHE A 86 -10.35 2.03 -6.14
N THR A 87 -11.67 1.89 -6.14
CA THR A 87 -12.56 3.00 -6.47
C THR A 87 -12.39 4.15 -5.48
N TYR A 88 -12.31 3.84 -4.20
CA TYR A 88 -12.19 4.85 -3.15
C TYR A 88 -10.79 5.43 -3.07
N ILE A 89 -9.77 4.62 -3.36
CA ILE A 89 -8.40 5.12 -3.46
C ILE A 89 -8.29 6.12 -4.60
N LYS A 90 -8.87 5.80 -5.75
CA LYS A 90 -8.87 6.70 -6.90
C LYS A 90 -9.57 8.01 -6.55
N PHE A 91 -10.69 7.92 -5.86
CA PHE A 91 -11.45 9.09 -5.45
C PHE A 91 -10.60 9.99 -4.54
N HIS A 92 -9.90 9.39 -3.58
CA HIS A 92 -9.00 10.12 -2.68
C HIS A 92 -7.86 10.78 -3.45
N VAL A 93 -7.25 10.04 -4.38
CA VAL A 93 -6.13 10.52 -5.18
C VAL A 93 -6.55 11.70 -6.06
N ASP A 94 -7.70 11.58 -6.70
CA ASP A 94 -8.20 12.65 -7.55
C ASP A 94 -8.44 13.95 -6.77
N LYS A 95 -8.75 13.82 -5.49
CA LYS A 95 -9.04 14.95 -4.64
C LYS A 95 -7.79 15.59 -4.07
N ASN A 96 -6.81 14.79 -3.66
CA ASN A 96 -5.67 15.27 -2.88
C ASN A 96 -4.33 15.28 -3.60
N HIS A 97 -4.08 14.37 -4.51
CA HIS A 97 -2.85 14.31 -5.32
C HIS A 97 -1.54 14.30 -4.51
N ASN A 98 -1.54 13.67 -3.35
CA ASN A 98 -0.33 13.64 -2.51
C ASN A 98 0.56 12.47 -2.91
N PRO A 99 1.80 12.71 -3.34
CA PRO A 99 2.69 11.60 -3.71
C PRO A 99 2.93 10.65 -2.54
N GLY A 100 2.95 9.37 -2.85
CA GLY A 100 3.29 8.36 -1.86
C GLY A 100 2.20 8.03 -0.85
N ASP A 101 0.97 8.51 -1.04
CA ASP A 101 -0.08 8.25 -0.07
C ASP A 101 -0.39 6.77 0.08
N PHE A 102 -0.38 6.02 -1.02
CA PHE A 102 -0.76 4.60 -0.98
C PHE A 102 0.33 3.70 -1.55
N TRP A 103 0.77 2.76 -0.75
CA TRP A 103 1.57 1.63 -1.21
C TRP A 103 0.65 0.40 -1.16
N LEU A 104 0.61 -0.36 -2.24
CA LEU A 104 -0.29 -1.51 -2.37
C LEU A 104 0.46 -2.79 -2.77
#